data_6268c61b61e5453955d02654df61dea1
#
_entry.id   6268c61b61e5453955d02654df61dea1
#
_cell.length_a   1.000
_cell.length_b   1.000
_cell.length_c   1.000
_cell.angle_alpha   90.00
_cell.angle_beta   90.00
_cell.angle_gamma   90.00
#
_symmetry.space_group_name_H-M   'P 1'
#
loop_
_entity.id
_entity.type
_entity.pdbx_description
1 polymer ?
#
loop_
_entity_poly.entity_id
_entity_poly.type
_entity_poly.pdbx_seq_one_letter_code
_entity_poly.pdbx_strand_id
1 'polypeptide(L)'
;MSSLDLSTPYATWVYLNRVVEGPSATLQALLTQYPAEEIAHGIYNRAEWIGPLLARTASRYDWLRQSEDMAAAERVGARLITAESPEWPTEEFSSAFGFYQHGADAPATFDDQALPPHSLWVRGAPLQAEVAQAVAIVGTRAISRYGWQATQNMVSGLVQHQWTPISGGALGVDTVAHETALDNNGRTVAVAACGIDRDYPARNANLFAKIADNGCVISEFAPETAPKRH
;
A
#
# COMPACT_ATOMS: atom_id res chain seq x y z
N MET A 1 11.74 -1.92 29.17
CA MET A 1 10.38 -2.03 28.59
C MET A 1 10.28 -0.93 27.55
N SER A 2 10.03 -1.25 26.29
CA SER A 2 9.80 -0.24 25.26
C SER A 2 8.54 0.55 25.63
N SER A 3 8.61 1.88 25.55
CA SER A 3 7.46 2.76 25.73
C SER A 3 6.91 3.14 24.37
N LEU A 4 5.62 3.45 24.31
CA LEU A 4 5.01 3.99 23.10
C LEU A 4 5.74 5.30 22.72
N ASP A 5 6.36 5.30 21.54
CA ASP A 5 7.01 6.49 21.00
C ASP A 5 6.06 7.22 20.05
N LEU A 6 5.58 8.37 20.46
CA LEU A 6 4.77 9.30 19.68
C LEU A 6 5.45 10.67 19.61
N SER A 7 6.78 10.70 19.75
CA SER A 7 7.57 11.93 19.76
C SER A 7 7.48 12.72 18.43
N THR A 8 7.10 12.04 17.35
CA THR A 8 6.90 12.64 16.05
C THR A 8 5.61 12.13 15.40
N PRO A 9 4.95 12.93 14.53
CA PRO A 9 3.81 12.47 13.74
C PRO A 9 4.16 11.21 12.92
N TYR A 10 5.39 11.11 12.41
CA TYR A 10 5.85 9.95 11.65
C TYR A 10 5.85 8.66 12.49
N ALA A 11 6.40 8.69 13.70
CA ALA A 11 6.40 7.54 14.62
C ALA A 11 4.97 7.12 15.00
N THR A 12 4.07 8.09 15.18
CA THR A 12 2.64 7.84 15.41
C THR A 12 2.02 7.04 14.27
N TRP A 13 2.23 7.48 13.04
CA TRP A 13 1.69 6.80 11.87
C TRP A 13 2.32 5.42 11.63
N VAL A 14 3.60 5.24 11.93
CA VAL A 14 4.26 3.92 11.89
C VAL A 14 3.60 2.96 12.88
N TYR A 15 3.29 3.42 14.10
CA TYR A 15 2.54 2.62 15.06
C TYR A 15 1.14 2.27 14.54
N LEU A 16 0.36 3.26 14.07
CA LEU A 16 -0.99 3.03 13.56
C LEU A 16 -1.00 2.06 12.38
N ASN A 17 -0.06 2.19 11.42
CA ASN A 17 0.07 1.27 10.29
C ASN A 17 0.24 -0.18 10.76
N ARG A 18 1.12 -0.40 11.75
CA ARG A 18 1.39 -1.75 12.28
C ARG A 18 0.23 -2.35 13.05
N VAL A 19 -0.42 -1.58 13.92
CA VAL A 19 -1.42 -2.14 14.85
C VAL A 19 -2.81 -2.23 14.25
N VAL A 20 -3.18 -1.34 13.33
CA VAL A 20 -4.50 -1.37 12.68
C VAL A 20 -4.51 -2.31 11.47
N GLU A 21 -3.45 -2.37 10.70
CA GLU A 21 -3.22 -3.24 9.55
C GLU A 21 -4.34 -3.18 8.50
N GLY A 22 -4.05 -2.54 7.37
CA GLY A 22 -4.99 -2.37 6.25
C GLY A 22 -6.08 -1.31 6.49
N PRO A 23 -6.97 -1.11 5.52
CA PRO A 23 -8.03 -0.12 5.58
C PRO A 23 -8.97 -0.35 6.76
N SER A 24 -9.45 0.73 7.37
CA SER A 24 -10.38 0.67 8.52
C SER A 24 -11.34 1.84 8.53
N ALA A 25 -12.62 1.57 8.31
CA ALA A 25 -13.69 2.57 8.40
C ALA A 25 -13.71 3.26 9.78
N THR A 26 -13.50 2.48 10.84
CA THR A 26 -13.47 3.02 12.21
C THR A 26 -12.29 3.97 12.40
N LEU A 27 -11.08 3.60 11.94
CA LEU A 27 -9.93 4.50 12.02
C LEU A 27 -10.17 5.79 11.23
N GLN A 28 -10.67 5.69 10.01
CA GLN A 28 -10.98 6.85 9.17
C GLN A 28 -12.01 7.77 9.84
N ALA A 29 -13.09 7.20 10.40
CA ALA A 29 -14.09 7.98 11.13
C ALA A 29 -13.49 8.67 12.36
N LEU A 30 -12.61 8.02 13.10
CA LEU A 30 -11.94 8.64 14.25
C LEU A 30 -10.98 9.76 13.82
N LEU A 31 -10.24 9.58 12.72
CA LEU A 31 -9.33 10.60 12.19
C LEU A 31 -10.03 11.89 11.74
N THR A 32 -11.34 11.87 11.50
CA THR A 32 -12.11 13.09 11.25
C THR A 32 -12.39 13.91 12.52
N GLN A 33 -12.22 13.31 13.70
CA GLN A 33 -12.62 13.88 15.00
C GLN A 33 -11.43 14.09 15.93
N TYR A 34 -10.41 13.25 15.82
CA TYR A 34 -9.27 13.21 16.72
C TYR A 34 -7.94 13.18 15.97
N PRO A 35 -6.89 13.82 16.50
CA PRO A 35 -5.54 13.66 15.97
C PRO A 35 -5.07 12.20 16.01
N ALA A 36 -4.21 11.81 15.07
CA ALA A 36 -3.65 10.47 15.00
C ALA A 36 -2.95 10.03 16.31
N GLU A 37 -2.26 10.97 16.96
CA GLU A 37 -1.59 10.75 18.24
C GLU A 37 -2.58 10.37 19.36
N GLU A 38 -3.71 11.05 19.46
CA GLU A 38 -4.73 10.75 20.46
C GLU A 38 -5.34 9.36 20.22
N ILE A 39 -5.60 9.02 18.95
CA ILE A 39 -6.07 7.68 18.58
C ILE A 39 -5.03 6.61 18.93
N ALA A 40 -3.75 6.84 18.66
CA ALA A 40 -2.67 5.94 19.03
C ALA A 40 -2.59 5.72 20.55
N HIS A 41 -2.70 6.78 21.34
CA HIS A 41 -2.81 6.67 22.81
C HIS A 41 -4.05 5.89 23.22
N GLY A 42 -5.20 6.15 22.58
CA GLY A 42 -6.43 5.42 22.84
C GLY A 42 -6.29 3.91 22.58
N ILE A 43 -5.64 3.53 21.48
CA ILE A 43 -5.36 2.12 21.16
C ILE A 43 -4.43 1.50 22.21
N TYR A 44 -3.30 2.15 22.51
CA TYR A 44 -2.30 1.64 23.43
C TYR A 44 -2.85 1.46 24.84
N ASN A 45 -3.62 2.45 25.33
CA ASN A 45 -4.24 2.44 26.66
C ASN A 45 -5.55 1.65 26.72
N ARG A 46 -5.99 1.05 25.61
CA ARG A 46 -7.24 0.29 25.52
C ARG A 46 -8.46 1.10 25.93
N ALA A 47 -8.50 2.37 25.54
CA ALA A 47 -9.57 3.30 25.89
C ALA A 47 -10.90 2.92 25.21
N GLU A 48 -12.02 2.93 25.96
CA GLU A 48 -13.33 2.49 25.44
C GLU A 48 -13.83 3.33 24.26
N TRP A 49 -13.48 4.61 24.20
CA TRP A 49 -13.95 5.52 23.17
C TRP A 49 -13.45 5.20 21.75
N ILE A 50 -12.36 4.40 21.58
CA ILE A 50 -11.92 3.98 20.25
C ILE A 50 -12.83 2.89 19.64
N GLY A 51 -13.80 2.40 20.37
CA GLY A 51 -14.86 1.51 19.91
C GLY A 51 -14.34 0.22 19.25
N PRO A 52 -14.75 -0.08 17.99
CA PRO A 52 -14.38 -1.33 17.31
C PRO A 52 -12.87 -1.54 17.11
N LEU A 53 -12.04 -0.48 17.17
CA LEU A 53 -10.59 -0.63 17.13
C LEU A 53 -10.04 -1.42 18.31
N LEU A 54 -10.73 -1.46 19.47
CA LEU A 54 -10.37 -2.31 20.59
C LEU A 54 -10.23 -3.79 20.19
N ALA A 55 -11.22 -4.30 19.48
CA ALA A 55 -11.20 -5.69 19.02
C ALA A 55 -10.18 -5.88 17.88
N ARG A 56 -10.16 -4.98 16.91
CA ARG A 56 -9.26 -5.05 15.73
C ARG A 56 -7.78 -5.05 16.12
N THR A 57 -7.41 -4.29 17.14
CA THR A 57 -6.02 -4.15 17.61
C THR A 57 -5.66 -5.05 18.79
N ALA A 58 -6.56 -5.90 19.27
CA ALA A 58 -6.41 -6.65 20.52
C ALA A 58 -5.12 -7.48 20.63
N SER A 59 -4.64 -8.02 19.52
CA SER A 59 -3.42 -8.85 19.48
C SER A 59 -2.13 -8.06 19.19
N ARG A 60 -2.22 -6.75 18.95
CA ARG A 60 -1.10 -5.95 18.44
C ARG A 60 -0.94 -4.58 19.10
N TYR A 61 -1.86 -4.13 19.95
CA TYR A 61 -1.86 -2.78 20.53
C TYR A 61 -0.55 -2.43 21.27
N ASP A 62 0.17 -3.43 21.74
CA ASP A 62 1.46 -3.33 22.47
C ASP A 62 2.69 -3.67 21.60
N TRP A 63 2.51 -3.77 20.29
CA TRP A 63 3.63 -3.98 19.35
C TRP A 63 4.36 -2.66 19.09
N LEU A 64 5.27 -2.32 20.00
CA LEU A 64 6.06 -1.09 19.98
C LEU A 64 7.32 -1.29 19.14
N ARG A 65 7.16 -1.29 17.81
CA ARG A 65 8.23 -1.56 16.85
C ARG A 65 8.55 -0.39 15.93
N GLN A 66 8.19 0.83 16.33
CA GLN A 66 8.34 1.99 15.46
C GLN A 66 9.79 2.18 14.98
N SER A 67 10.76 2.10 15.91
CA SER A 67 12.18 2.25 15.58
C SER A 67 12.69 1.16 14.65
N GLU A 68 12.30 -0.09 14.88
CA GLU A 68 12.67 -1.23 14.03
C GLU A 68 12.06 -1.11 12.64
N ASP A 69 10.79 -0.71 12.57
CA ASP A 69 10.09 -0.53 11.31
C ASP A 69 10.67 0.61 10.48
N MET A 70 10.94 1.75 11.12
CA MET A 70 11.62 2.87 10.47
C MET A 70 13.01 2.47 9.95
N ALA A 71 13.81 1.78 10.78
CA ALA A 71 15.13 1.32 10.38
C ALA A 71 15.07 0.27 9.25
N ALA A 72 14.06 -0.60 9.25
CA ALA A 72 13.87 -1.58 8.18
C ALA A 72 13.48 -0.90 6.85
N ALA A 73 12.60 0.09 6.90
CA ALA A 73 12.22 0.87 5.73
C ALA A 73 13.41 1.68 5.18
N GLU A 74 14.16 2.35 6.05
CA GLU A 74 15.33 3.15 5.66
C GLU A 74 16.39 2.31 4.93
N ARG A 75 16.64 1.06 5.38
CA ARG A 75 17.59 0.16 4.72
C ARG A 75 17.29 -0.10 3.24
N VAL A 76 16.03 0.01 2.83
CA VAL A 76 15.60 -0.20 1.44
C VAL A 76 15.18 1.09 0.75
N GLY A 77 15.44 2.25 1.36
CA GLY A 77 15.05 3.56 0.83
C GLY A 77 13.54 3.78 0.77
N ALA A 78 12.80 3.12 1.66
CA ALA A 78 11.34 3.28 1.77
C ALA A 78 10.95 4.31 2.83
N ARG A 79 9.75 4.86 2.69
CA ARG A 79 9.12 5.80 3.59
C ARG A 79 7.64 5.50 3.76
N LEU A 80 7.06 5.87 4.89
CA LEU A 80 5.63 5.82 5.11
C LEU A 80 5.01 7.16 4.65
N ILE A 81 3.94 7.08 3.87
CA ILE A 81 3.13 8.22 3.48
C ILE A 81 1.71 8.11 4.01
N THR A 82 1.08 9.24 4.24
CA THR A 82 -0.28 9.38 4.77
C THR A 82 -1.00 10.51 4.05
N ALA A 83 -2.26 10.74 4.35
CA ALA A 83 -3.03 11.86 3.80
C ALA A 83 -2.40 13.25 4.08
N GLU A 84 -1.48 13.34 5.03
CA GLU A 84 -0.72 14.57 5.34
C GLU A 84 0.54 14.73 4.48
N SER A 85 0.92 13.68 3.74
CA SER A 85 2.14 13.68 2.93
C SER A 85 1.90 14.36 1.57
N PRO A 86 2.84 15.20 1.07
CA PRO A 86 2.69 15.90 -0.21
C PRO A 86 2.52 14.98 -1.42
N GLU A 87 2.99 13.74 -1.32
CA GLU A 87 2.91 12.73 -2.39
C GLU A 87 1.70 11.79 -2.25
N TRP A 88 0.78 12.07 -1.31
CA TRP A 88 -0.45 11.30 -1.16
C TRP A 88 -1.39 11.57 -2.33
N PRO A 89 -1.89 10.56 -3.04
CA PRO A 89 -2.72 10.74 -4.22
C PRO A 89 -4.18 11.03 -3.84
N THR A 90 -4.43 12.21 -3.26
CA THR A 90 -5.73 12.60 -2.68
C THR A 90 -6.84 12.59 -3.72
N GLU A 91 -6.60 13.13 -4.91
CA GLU A 91 -7.61 13.23 -5.97
C GLU A 91 -7.95 11.85 -6.53
N GLU A 92 -6.93 11.02 -6.78
CA GLU A 92 -7.09 9.67 -7.30
C GLU A 92 -7.83 8.77 -6.31
N PHE A 93 -7.47 8.84 -5.02
CA PHE A 93 -8.17 8.07 -3.98
C PHE A 93 -9.59 8.57 -3.76
N SER A 94 -9.82 9.88 -3.76
CA SER A 94 -11.18 10.44 -3.65
C SER A 94 -12.05 10.03 -4.83
N SER A 95 -11.50 10.00 -6.04
CA SER A 95 -12.21 9.54 -7.24
C SER A 95 -12.49 8.03 -7.19
N ALA A 96 -11.49 7.23 -6.83
CA ALA A 96 -11.59 5.77 -6.85
C ALA A 96 -12.50 5.23 -5.72
N PHE A 97 -12.37 5.75 -4.51
CA PHE A 97 -13.11 5.28 -3.33
C PHE A 97 -14.36 6.13 -3.01
N GLY A 98 -14.42 7.37 -3.45
CA GLY A 98 -15.57 8.26 -3.23
C GLY A 98 -16.86 7.75 -3.84
N PHE A 99 -16.80 7.01 -4.95
CA PHE A 99 -17.95 6.37 -5.57
C PHE A 99 -18.66 5.39 -4.63
N TYR A 100 -17.91 4.64 -3.83
CA TYR A 100 -18.44 3.66 -2.88
C TYR A 100 -18.95 4.30 -1.58
N GLN A 101 -18.45 5.47 -1.22
CA GLN A 101 -18.89 6.19 -0.01
C GLN A 101 -20.26 6.87 -0.17
N HIS A 102 -20.69 7.16 -1.40
CA HIS A 102 -21.91 7.94 -1.69
C HIS A 102 -23.05 7.10 -2.29
N GLY A 103 -22.86 5.81 -2.53
CA GLY A 103 -23.87 4.95 -3.15
C GLY A 103 -24.74 4.25 -2.10
N ALA A 104 -26.03 4.60 -2.03
CA ALA A 104 -27.01 3.87 -1.21
C ALA A 104 -27.19 2.40 -1.63
N ASP A 105 -26.66 2.00 -2.79
CA ASP A 105 -26.78 0.68 -3.42
C ASP A 105 -25.45 -0.05 -3.55
N ALA A 106 -24.40 0.35 -2.80
CA ALA A 106 -23.13 -0.39 -2.81
C ALA A 106 -23.37 -1.82 -2.28
N PRO A 107 -22.99 -2.87 -3.05
CA PRO A 107 -23.17 -4.25 -2.58
C PRO A 107 -22.41 -4.45 -1.26
N ALA A 108 -23.06 -5.04 -0.27
CA ALA A 108 -22.51 -5.33 1.06
C ALA A 108 -21.20 -6.17 1.06
N THR A 109 -20.77 -6.65 -0.10
CA THR A 109 -19.55 -7.45 -0.31
C THR A 109 -18.27 -6.61 -0.44
N PHE A 110 -18.35 -5.28 -0.42
CA PHE A 110 -17.18 -4.39 -0.62
C PHE A 110 -16.79 -3.56 0.62
N ASP A 111 -17.36 -3.82 1.79
CA ASP A 111 -17.27 -2.97 2.95
C ASP A 111 -15.85 -2.46 3.28
N ASP A 112 -14.94 -3.35 3.70
CA ASP A 112 -13.58 -2.93 4.05
C ASP A 112 -12.62 -2.83 2.85
N GLN A 113 -12.93 -3.49 1.73
CA GLN A 113 -12.08 -3.52 0.54
C GLN A 113 -12.22 -2.26 -0.34
N ALA A 114 -13.31 -1.52 -0.18
CA ALA A 114 -13.57 -0.28 -0.91
C ALA A 114 -13.17 0.98 -0.14
N LEU A 115 -12.38 0.85 0.91
CA LEU A 115 -11.86 1.96 1.68
C LEU A 115 -10.44 2.31 1.24
N PRO A 116 -10.09 3.61 1.15
CA PRO A 116 -8.71 3.99 0.92
C PRO A 116 -7.83 3.53 2.08
N PRO A 117 -6.55 3.20 1.82
CA PRO A 117 -5.61 2.93 2.88
C PRO A 117 -5.43 4.19 3.75
N HIS A 118 -5.12 4.01 5.04
CA HIS A 118 -4.82 5.15 5.93
C HIS A 118 -3.35 5.56 5.87
N SER A 119 -2.49 4.69 5.39
CA SER A 119 -1.06 4.92 5.17
C SER A 119 -0.49 3.89 4.20
N LEU A 120 0.58 4.24 3.50
CA LEU A 120 1.29 3.36 2.56
C LEU A 120 2.79 3.49 2.76
N TRP A 121 3.49 2.37 2.79
CA TRP A 121 4.94 2.34 2.60
C TRP A 121 5.24 2.46 1.10
N VAL A 122 6.20 3.32 0.77
CA VAL A 122 6.59 3.60 -0.63
C VAL A 122 8.11 3.50 -0.76
N ARG A 123 8.58 2.77 -1.76
CA ARG A 123 9.98 2.67 -2.17
C ARG A 123 10.09 3.11 -3.63
N GLY A 124 10.90 4.12 -3.93
CA GLY A 124 11.06 4.68 -5.28
C GLY A 124 10.45 6.07 -5.42
N ALA A 125 9.92 6.38 -6.60
CA ALA A 125 9.36 7.67 -6.97
C ALA A 125 8.16 8.08 -6.10
N PRO A 126 7.82 9.40 -6.04
CA PRO A 126 6.62 9.87 -5.36
C PRO A 126 5.34 9.27 -5.95
N LEU A 127 4.50 8.67 -5.09
CA LEU A 127 3.33 7.90 -5.52
C LEU A 127 2.34 8.72 -6.35
N GLN A 128 2.04 9.95 -5.97
CA GLN A 128 1.09 10.81 -6.68
C GLN A 128 1.42 10.94 -8.16
N ALA A 129 2.70 11.13 -8.51
CA ALA A 129 3.13 11.26 -9.90
C ALA A 129 2.98 9.95 -10.69
N GLU A 130 3.02 8.80 -10.01
CA GLU A 130 2.93 7.49 -10.64
C GLU A 130 1.50 7.05 -10.90
N VAL A 131 0.52 7.53 -10.12
CA VAL A 131 -0.88 7.05 -10.19
C VAL A 131 -1.83 8.02 -10.89
N ALA A 132 -1.39 9.23 -11.26
CA ALA A 132 -2.22 10.23 -11.92
C ALA A 132 -2.87 9.71 -13.22
N GLN A 133 -2.21 8.84 -13.95
CA GLN A 133 -2.74 8.17 -15.14
C GLN A 133 -2.34 6.69 -15.11
N ALA A 134 -3.04 5.91 -14.31
CA ALA A 134 -2.67 4.53 -14.04
C ALA A 134 -3.79 3.53 -14.35
N VAL A 135 -3.39 2.28 -14.61
CA VAL A 135 -4.31 1.17 -14.88
C VAL A 135 -3.81 -0.13 -14.25
N ALA A 136 -4.69 -0.84 -13.55
CA ALA A 136 -4.36 -2.13 -12.98
C ALA A 136 -4.29 -3.23 -14.05
N ILE A 137 -3.19 -3.97 -14.06
CA ILE A 137 -3.01 -5.17 -14.89
C ILE A 137 -2.96 -6.37 -13.97
N VAL A 138 -3.92 -7.27 -14.13
CA VAL A 138 -4.06 -8.46 -13.28
C VAL A 138 -4.27 -9.70 -14.14
N GLY A 139 -3.80 -10.86 -13.65
CA GLY A 139 -4.00 -12.09 -14.38
C GLY A 139 -3.38 -13.33 -13.74
N THR A 140 -3.33 -14.40 -14.49
CA THR A 140 -2.86 -15.69 -14.01
C THR A 140 -1.38 -15.73 -13.70
N ARG A 141 -1.02 -16.48 -12.65
CA ARG A 141 0.37 -16.81 -12.32
C ARG A 141 0.98 -17.82 -13.29
N ALA A 142 0.15 -18.64 -13.93
CA ALA A 142 0.54 -19.64 -14.96
C ALA A 142 0.17 -19.12 -16.36
N ILE A 143 0.96 -18.15 -16.84
CA ILE A 143 0.68 -17.47 -18.10
C ILE A 143 0.95 -18.39 -19.31
N SER A 144 0.02 -18.41 -20.27
CA SER A 144 0.22 -19.05 -21.57
C SER A 144 1.02 -18.15 -22.52
N ARG A 145 1.53 -18.72 -23.62
CA ARG A 145 2.20 -17.94 -24.67
C ARG A 145 1.30 -16.83 -25.23
N TYR A 146 0.01 -17.13 -25.43
CA TYR A 146 -0.96 -16.14 -25.87
C TYR A 146 -1.14 -15.03 -24.82
N GLY A 147 -1.34 -15.39 -23.55
CA GLY A 147 -1.48 -14.42 -22.47
C GLY A 147 -0.25 -13.53 -22.35
N TRP A 148 0.95 -14.10 -22.48
CA TRP A 148 2.21 -13.35 -22.50
C TRP A 148 2.23 -12.28 -23.62
N GLN A 149 1.94 -12.70 -24.87
CA GLN A 149 1.91 -11.79 -26.01
C GLN A 149 0.81 -10.72 -25.89
N ALA A 150 -0.38 -11.10 -25.43
CA ALA A 150 -1.48 -10.18 -25.21
C ALA A 150 -1.13 -9.11 -24.15
N THR A 151 -0.51 -9.53 -23.03
CA THR A 151 -0.06 -8.62 -21.97
C THR A 151 1.00 -7.65 -22.51
N GLN A 152 2.00 -8.15 -23.23
CA GLN A 152 3.01 -7.28 -23.85
C GLN A 152 2.42 -6.24 -24.80
N ASN A 153 1.54 -6.67 -25.70
CA ASN A 153 0.93 -5.75 -26.68
C ASN A 153 0.10 -4.66 -25.97
N MET A 154 -0.69 -5.07 -24.96
CA MET A 154 -1.51 -4.15 -24.17
C MET A 154 -0.65 -3.13 -23.42
N VAL A 155 0.33 -3.61 -22.66
CA VAL A 155 1.17 -2.75 -21.81
C VAL A 155 2.05 -1.83 -22.66
N SER A 156 2.61 -2.30 -23.78
CA SER A 156 3.35 -1.44 -24.72
C SER A 156 2.47 -0.30 -25.25
N GLY A 157 1.21 -0.58 -25.60
CA GLY A 157 0.26 0.46 -26.02
C GLY A 157 -0.06 1.45 -24.88
N LEU A 158 -0.26 0.97 -23.66
CA LEU A 158 -0.50 1.81 -22.49
C LEU A 158 0.68 2.78 -22.24
N VAL A 159 1.90 2.25 -22.23
CA VAL A 159 3.12 3.05 -22.00
C VAL A 159 3.31 4.11 -23.12
N GLN A 160 3.05 3.77 -24.38
CA GLN A 160 3.10 4.72 -25.48
C GLN A 160 2.13 5.90 -25.31
N HIS A 161 1.02 5.68 -24.60
CA HIS A 161 0.04 6.70 -24.23
C HIS A 161 0.24 7.25 -22.81
N GLN A 162 1.43 7.06 -22.23
CA GLN A 162 1.83 7.57 -20.91
C GLN A 162 1.00 7.04 -19.74
N TRP A 163 0.33 5.89 -19.90
CA TRP A 163 -0.30 5.20 -18.78
C TRP A 163 0.72 4.43 -17.96
N THR A 164 0.56 4.46 -16.64
CA THR A 164 1.37 3.70 -15.69
C THR A 164 0.66 2.38 -15.36
N PRO A 165 1.20 1.22 -15.76
CA PRO A 165 0.69 -0.07 -15.32
C PRO A 165 0.93 -0.28 -13.82
N ILE A 166 -0.11 -0.70 -13.11
CA ILE A 166 -0.04 -1.11 -11.70
C ILE A 166 -0.32 -2.60 -11.61
N SER A 167 0.51 -3.36 -10.89
CA SER A 167 0.31 -4.80 -10.72
C SER A 167 0.87 -5.30 -9.37
N GLY A 168 0.57 -6.56 -9.01
CA GLY A 168 0.97 -7.14 -7.73
C GLY A 168 2.41 -7.69 -7.68
N GLY A 169 3.11 -7.74 -8.81
CA GLY A 169 4.47 -8.31 -8.89
C GLY A 169 4.54 -9.83 -8.78
N ALA A 170 3.42 -10.55 -8.89
CA ALA A 170 3.38 -12.01 -8.90
C ALA A 170 4.03 -12.58 -10.18
N LEU A 171 4.30 -13.90 -10.20
CA LEU A 171 4.71 -14.59 -11.43
C LEU A 171 3.56 -14.53 -12.46
N GLY A 172 3.91 -14.58 -13.75
CA GLY A 172 2.93 -14.60 -14.84
C GLY A 172 2.59 -13.21 -15.37
N VAL A 173 1.31 -12.87 -15.46
CA VAL A 173 0.84 -11.61 -16.06
C VAL A 173 1.48 -10.39 -15.41
N ASP A 174 1.56 -10.35 -14.09
CA ASP A 174 2.12 -9.22 -13.35
C ASP A 174 3.59 -9.00 -13.71
N THR A 175 4.40 -10.07 -13.71
CA THR A 175 5.83 -10.00 -14.13
C THR A 175 5.94 -9.44 -15.53
N VAL A 176 5.17 -9.98 -16.50
CA VAL A 176 5.20 -9.53 -17.90
C VAL A 176 4.78 -8.07 -18.03
N ALA A 177 3.78 -7.63 -17.26
CA ALA A 177 3.33 -6.25 -17.28
C ALA A 177 4.44 -5.28 -16.83
N HIS A 178 5.09 -5.57 -15.71
CA HIS A 178 6.18 -4.74 -15.21
C HIS A 178 7.40 -4.75 -16.14
N GLU A 179 7.85 -5.93 -16.59
CA GLU A 179 8.98 -6.04 -17.53
C GLU A 179 8.70 -5.28 -18.81
N THR A 180 7.50 -5.44 -19.40
CA THR A 180 7.13 -4.73 -20.63
C THR A 180 7.10 -3.22 -20.44
N ALA A 181 6.59 -2.72 -19.32
CA ALA A 181 6.60 -1.30 -19.03
C ALA A 181 8.04 -0.76 -18.99
N LEU A 182 8.93 -1.42 -18.26
CA LEU A 182 10.34 -1.04 -18.13
C LEU A 182 11.10 -1.14 -19.46
N ASP A 183 10.87 -2.19 -20.25
CA ASP A 183 11.50 -2.40 -21.56
C ASP A 183 11.09 -1.32 -22.60
N ASN A 184 9.91 -0.71 -22.39
CA ASN A 184 9.44 0.43 -23.20
C ASN A 184 9.80 1.80 -22.58
N ASN A 185 10.71 1.85 -21.61
CA ASN A 185 11.08 3.05 -20.86
C ASN A 185 9.90 3.74 -20.16
N GLY A 186 8.87 2.97 -19.82
CA GLY A 186 7.71 3.41 -19.06
C GLY A 186 7.93 3.25 -17.56
N ARG A 187 7.05 3.89 -16.79
CA ARG A 187 6.95 3.74 -15.34
C ARG A 187 5.99 2.61 -15.00
N THR A 188 6.12 2.06 -13.80
CA THR A 188 5.20 1.03 -13.31
C THR A 188 5.18 1.02 -11.79
N VAL A 189 4.06 0.63 -11.19
CA VAL A 189 3.87 0.55 -9.74
C VAL A 189 3.61 -0.89 -9.32
N ALA A 190 4.40 -1.41 -8.38
CA ALA A 190 4.15 -2.71 -7.79
C ALA A 190 3.46 -2.58 -6.44
N VAL A 191 2.33 -3.28 -6.24
CA VAL A 191 1.59 -3.35 -4.97
C VAL A 191 1.96 -4.65 -4.26
N ALA A 192 2.85 -4.56 -3.27
CA ALA A 192 3.38 -5.71 -2.57
C ALA A 192 2.41 -6.20 -1.47
N ALA A 193 2.18 -7.51 -1.40
CA ALA A 193 1.39 -8.17 -0.35
C ALA A 193 2.24 -8.63 0.84
N CYS A 194 3.29 -7.88 1.17
CA CYS A 194 4.21 -8.14 2.28
C CYS A 194 4.87 -6.83 2.71
N GLY A 195 5.68 -6.85 3.77
CA GLY A 195 6.44 -5.67 4.20
C GLY A 195 7.29 -5.10 3.05
N ILE A 196 7.40 -3.78 2.99
CA ILE A 196 8.08 -3.05 1.91
C ILE A 196 9.56 -3.42 1.75
N ASP A 197 10.15 -3.98 2.78
CA ASP A 197 11.54 -4.46 2.86
C ASP A 197 11.72 -5.88 2.30
N ARG A 198 10.63 -6.50 1.77
CA ARG A 198 10.63 -7.86 1.23
C ARG A 198 10.19 -7.89 -0.22
N ASP A 199 10.97 -8.58 -1.04
CA ASP A 199 10.60 -8.82 -2.44
C ASP A 199 9.94 -10.22 -2.55
N TYR A 200 8.64 -10.24 -2.85
CA TYR A 200 7.89 -11.48 -3.02
C TYR A 200 7.09 -11.50 -4.32
N PRO A 201 7.26 -12.54 -5.17
CA PRO A 201 8.11 -13.71 -4.97
C PRO A 201 9.62 -13.35 -5.10
N ALA A 202 10.49 -14.03 -4.35
CA ALA A 202 11.92 -13.76 -4.34
C ALA A 202 12.58 -13.88 -5.73
N ARG A 203 11.97 -14.66 -6.64
CA ARG A 203 12.40 -14.76 -8.04
C ARG A 203 12.33 -13.40 -8.77
N ASN A 204 11.44 -12.52 -8.35
CA ASN A 204 11.23 -11.20 -8.94
C ASN A 204 12.01 -10.09 -8.19
N ALA A 205 12.92 -10.41 -7.27
CA ALA A 205 13.66 -9.41 -6.49
C ALA A 205 14.36 -8.36 -7.37
N ASN A 206 15.05 -8.80 -8.44
CA ASN A 206 15.68 -7.89 -9.39
C ASN A 206 14.64 -7.01 -10.14
N LEU A 207 13.43 -7.54 -10.40
CA LEU A 207 12.37 -6.78 -11.01
C LEU A 207 11.85 -5.70 -10.05
N PHE A 208 11.62 -6.03 -8.79
CA PHE A 208 11.22 -5.05 -7.77
C PHE A 208 12.25 -3.92 -7.61
N ALA A 209 13.56 -4.24 -7.66
CA ALA A 209 14.61 -3.21 -7.64
C ALA A 209 14.47 -2.26 -8.86
N LYS A 210 14.35 -2.81 -10.08
CA LYS A 210 14.16 -2.00 -11.30
C LYS A 210 12.87 -1.17 -11.25
N ILE A 211 11.78 -1.70 -10.68
CA ILE A 211 10.53 -0.97 -10.50
C ILE A 211 10.76 0.22 -9.57
N ALA A 212 11.44 0.04 -8.45
CA ALA A 212 11.76 1.12 -7.52
C ALA A 212 12.65 2.20 -8.14
N ASP A 213 13.53 1.84 -9.07
CA ASP A 213 14.40 2.79 -9.78
C ASP A 213 13.69 3.62 -10.85
N ASN A 214 12.56 3.12 -11.41
CA ASN A 214 11.87 3.72 -12.56
C ASN A 214 10.37 3.99 -12.32
N GLY A 215 9.91 3.84 -11.11
CA GLY A 215 8.55 4.00 -10.64
C GLY A 215 8.53 3.81 -9.15
N CYS A 216 7.59 3.05 -8.59
CA CYS A 216 7.61 2.75 -7.16
C CYS A 216 7.04 1.37 -6.80
N VAL A 217 7.45 0.89 -5.64
CA VAL A 217 6.84 -0.24 -4.94
C VAL A 217 6.08 0.30 -3.75
N ILE A 218 4.84 -0.14 -3.57
CA ILE A 218 4.00 0.27 -2.45
C ILE A 218 3.53 -0.93 -1.64
N SER A 219 3.27 -0.73 -0.36
CA SER A 219 2.69 -1.73 0.53
C SER A 219 1.89 -1.10 1.66
N GLU A 220 0.76 -1.71 2.01
CA GLU A 220 0.01 -1.40 3.23
C GLU A 220 0.61 -2.08 4.47
N PHE A 221 1.44 -3.11 4.27
CA PHE A 221 1.99 -3.91 5.35
C PHE A 221 3.25 -3.29 5.94
N ALA A 222 3.30 -3.26 7.27
CA ALA A 222 4.49 -2.82 7.99
C ALA A 222 5.73 -3.66 7.62
N PRO A 223 6.95 -3.09 7.66
CA PRO A 223 8.20 -3.79 7.39
C PRO A 223 8.30 -5.13 8.15
N GLU A 224 9.04 -6.07 7.59
CA GLU A 224 9.21 -7.45 8.09
C GLU A 224 7.94 -8.32 8.08
N THR A 225 6.79 -7.80 7.63
CA THR A 225 5.58 -8.61 7.47
C THR A 225 5.78 -9.67 6.38
N ALA A 226 5.56 -10.93 6.74
CA ALA A 226 5.67 -12.04 5.79
C ALA A 226 4.57 -11.98 4.72
N PRO A 227 4.82 -12.48 3.49
CA PRO A 227 3.80 -12.54 2.45
C PRO A 227 2.60 -13.34 2.91
N LYS A 228 1.40 -12.78 2.74
CA LYS A 228 0.15 -13.52 2.95
C LYS A 228 -0.12 -14.35 1.69
N ARG A 229 -0.36 -15.65 1.87
CA ARG A 229 -0.83 -16.52 0.78
C ARG A 229 -2.33 -16.29 0.64
N HIS A 230 -2.74 -15.86 -0.53
CA HIS A 230 -4.14 -15.84 -0.96
C HIS A 230 -4.44 -17.06 -1.81
#